data_54fc3bfd88c609d46406f918fc737cac
#
_entry.id   54fc3bfd88c609d46406f918fc737cac
#
_cell.length_a   1.000
_cell.length_b   1.000
_cell.length_c   1.000
_cell.angle_alpha   90.00
_cell.angle_beta   90.00
_cell.angle_gamma   90.00
#
_symmetry.space_group_name_H-M   'P 1'
#
loop_
_entity.id
_entity.type
_entity.pdbx_description
1 polymer ?
#
loop_
_entity_poly.entity_id
_entity_poly.type
_entity_poly.pdbx_seq_one_letter_code
_entity_poly.pdbx_strand_id
1 'polypeptide(L)'
;MKDGDGAVLVTGGAGFIGSHVVDALLARGHAVVCLDNFDDYYDPAVKRRNLSEARRSDRFTLIEGDIRDPEALARVFASRPISRVFHAAARAGVRPSLHMPLLYEEVNVRGTLQLLEVCKDKGIQNFIFASSSSVYGACERIPFRESESELKPISPYAATKLAGEHLCRTYAALYGIPITCVRLFTVYGPRQRPEMAIHHFVRLVEEGSPVPVFGDGSARRDFTYVDDAVAGILAALDRPHAFEVVNLGVSHVVELQEVIRLIEEAVGKPARIEWRPLQAGDVPVTFADIGKAISLLGYAPRTTIKEGIPAFVRWYRSAAGSGGVVS
;
A
#
# COMPACT_ATOMS: atom_id res chain seq x y z
N MET A 1 -18.31 -6.69 -21.69
CA MET A 1 -17.10 -5.84 -21.83
C MET A 1 -16.61 -6.00 -23.26
N LYS A 2 -16.20 -4.91 -23.89
CA LYS A 2 -15.65 -4.97 -25.25
C LYS A 2 -14.26 -5.62 -25.18
N ASP A 3 -14.01 -6.62 -26.01
CA ASP A 3 -12.71 -7.32 -26.19
C ASP A 3 -11.62 -6.39 -26.76
N GLY A 4 -11.41 -5.22 -26.17
CA GLY A 4 -10.46 -4.19 -26.61
C GLY A 4 -9.72 -3.47 -25.49
N ASP A 5 -10.09 -3.71 -24.22
CA ASP A 5 -9.40 -3.11 -23.08
C ASP A 5 -8.22 -4.01 -22.67
N GLY A 6 -6.98 -3.52 -22.84
CA GLY A 6 -5.77 -4.24 -22.45
C GLY A 6 -5.76 -4.62 -20.97
N ALA A 7 -4.81 -5.46 -20.57
CA ALA A 7 -4.66 -5.90 -19.19
C ALA A 7 -4.23 -4.76 -18.25
N VAL A 8 -4.49 -4.93 -16.96
CA VAL A 8 -3.94 -4.07 -15.90
C VAL A 8 -2.67 -4.70 -15.36
N LEU A 9 -1.56 -3.98 -15.42
CA LEU A 9 -0.33 -4.37 -14.72
C LEU A 9 -0.43 -3.97 -13.24
N VAL A 10 -0.20 -4.93 -12.35
CA VAL A 10 -0.04 -4.69 -10.91
C VAL A 10 1.36 -5.10 -10.51
N THR A 11 2.25 -4.14 -10.23
CA THR A 11 3.57 -4.43 -9.67
C THR A 11 3.49 -4.47 -8.14
N GLY A 12 4.22 -5.40 -7.51
CA GLY A 12 4.06 -5.68 -6.09
C GLY A 12 2.71 -6.35 -5.77
N GLY A 13 2.16 -7.09 -6.75
CA GLY A 13 0.83 -7.67 -6.67
C GLY A 13 0.71 -8.86 -5.71
N ALA A 14 1.82 -9.45 -5.26
CA ALA A 14 1.82 -10.48 -4.22
C ALA A 14 1.84 -9.90 -2.79
N GLY A 15 2.11 -8.59 -2.66
CA GLY A 15 2.12 -7.88 -1.39
C GLY A 15 0.73 -7.67 -0.81
N PHE A 16 0.67 -7.00 0.35
CA PHE A 16 -0.57 -6.72 1.08
C PHE A 16 -1.64 -6.03 0.21
N ILE A 17 -1.43 -4.77 -0.14
CA ILE A 17 -2.42 -3.97 -0.89
C ILE A 17 -2.53 -4.50 -2.33
N GLY A 18 -1.40 -4.83 -2.96
CA GLY A 18 -1.35 -5.31 -4.34
C GLY A 18 -2.22 -6.55 -4.57
N SER A 19 -2.21 -7.52 -3.64
CA SER A 19 -3.01 -8.75 -3.79
C SER A 19 -4.52 -8.50 -3.70
N HIS A 20 -4.96 -7.56 -2.87
CA HIS A 20 -6.37 -7.14 -2.84
C HIS A 20 -6.78 -6.42 -4.13
N VAL A 21 -5.90 -5.58 -4.69
CA VAL A 21 -6.16 -4.93 -5.99
C VAL A 21 -6.24 -5.97 -7.11
N VAL A 22 -5.35 -6.97 -7.12
CA VAL A 22 -5.40 -8.11 -8.08
C VAL A 22 -6.75 -8.81 -8.00
N ASP A 23 -7.17 -9.22 -6.80
CA ASP A 23 -8.45 -9.92 -6.61
C ASP A 23 -9.64 -9.06 -7.06
N ALA A 24 -9.65 -7.79 -6.70
CA ALA A 24 -10.73 -6.87 -7.05
C ALA A 24 -10.82 -6.61 -8.57
N LEU A 25 -9.67 -6.51 -9.27
CA LEU A 25 -9.63 -6.38 -10.72
C LEU A 25 -10.13 -7.65 -11.42
N LEU A 26 -9.71 -8.83 -10.98
CA LEU A 26 -10.18 -10.12 -11.50
C LEU A 26 -11.69 -10.29 -11.29
N ALA A 27 -12.20 -9.93 -10.10
CA ALA A 27 -13.63 -9.96 -9.80
C ALA A 27 -14.45 -9.02 -10.70
N ARG A 28 -13.85 -7.89 -11.14
CA ARG A 28 -14.46 -7.00 -12.15
C ARG A 28 -14.29 -7.50 -13.58
N GLY A 29 -13.65 -8.67 -13.80
CA GLY A 29 -13.43 -9.31 -15.09
C GLY A 29 -12.27 -8.75 -15.90
N HIS A 30 -11.38 -7.94 -15.31
CA HIS A 30 -10.18 -7.49 -16.00
C HIS A 30 -9.14 -8.61 -16.13
N ALA A 31 -8.35 -8.58 -17.21
CA ALA A 31 -7.11 -9.33 -17.26
C ALA A 31 -6.04 -8.62 -16.43
N VAL A 32 -5.30 -9.36 -15.62
CA VAL A 32 -4.28 -8.83 -14.72
C VAL A 32 -2.94 -9.48 -14.99
N VAL A 33 -1.91 -8.67 -15.19
CA VAL A 33 -0.50 -9.09 -15.16
C VAL A 33 0.09 -8.63 -13.84
N CYS A 34 0.55 -9.58 -13.04
CA CYS A 34 1.20 -9.32 -11.75
C CYS A 34 2.71 -9.47 -11.90
N LEU A 35 3.47 -8.44 -11.53
CA LEU A 35 4.92 -8.50 -11.39
C LEU A 35 5.30 -8.42 -9.92
N ASP A 36 5.98 -9.43 -9.39
CA ASP A 36 6.49 -9.45 -8.01
C ASP A 36 7.76 -10.28 -7.94
N ASN A 37 8.75 -9.84 -7.19
CA ASN A 37 10.01 -10.56 -7.01
C ASN A 37 10.00 -11.48 -5.80
N PHE A 38 8.92 -11.51 -5.03
CA PHE A 38 8.79 -12.26 -3.78
C PHE A 38 9.94 -12.00 -2.80
N ASP A 39 10.39 -10.73 -2.75
CA ASP A 39 11.44 -10.28 -1.84
C ASP A 39 11.21 -10.79 -0.40
N ASP A 40 12.30 -11.13 0.28
CA ASP A 40 12.33 -11.75 1.61
C ASP A 40 12.16 -10.77 2.79
N TYR A 41 11.67 -9.56 2.52
CA TYR A 41 11.35 -8.59 3.56
C TYR A 41 10.41 -9.15 4.64
N TYR A 42 9.51 -10.02 4.24
CA TYR A 42 8.78 -10.98 5.07
C TYR A 42 8.61 -12.28 4.28
N ASP A 43 8.25 -13.37 4.96
CA ASP A 43 8.22 -14.71 4.37
C ASP A 43 7.55 -14.74 2.98
N PRO A 44 8.28 -15.11 1.91
CA PRO A 44 7.73 -15.22 0.56
C PRO A 44 6.56 -16.21 0.44
N ALA A 45 6.43 -17.18 1.34
CA ALA A 45 5.30 -18.11 1.35
C ALA A 45 3.98 -17.36 1.63
N VAL A 46 3.98 -16.32 2.48
CA VAL A 46 2.82 -15.45 2.71
C VAL A 46 2.41 -14.77 1.41
N LYS A 47 3.36 -14.21 0.65
CA LYS A 47 3.11 -13.56 -0.64
C LYS A 47 2.55 -14.54 -1.67
N ARG A 48 3.10 -15.75 -1.76
CA ARG A 48 2.60 -16.79 -2.67
C ARG A 48 1.17 -17.21 -2.33
N ARG A 49 0.83 -17.28 -1.05
CA ARG A 49 -0.52 -17.58 -0.57
C ARG A 49 -1.50 -16.45 -0.91
N ASN A 50 -1.10 -15.19 -0.82
CA ASN A 50 -1.93 -14.05 -1.20
C ASN A 50 -2.45 -14.14 -2.64
N LEU A 51 -1.73 -14.83 -3.54
CA LEU A 51 -2.10 -15.01 -4.94
C LEU A 51 -2.78 -16.37 -5.24
N SER A 52 -3.06 -17.19 -4.23
CA SER A 52 -3.59 -18.56 -4.45
C SER A 52 -4.91 -18.58 -5.24
N GLU A 53 -5.83 -17.68 -4.93
CA GLU A 53 -7.10 -17.57 -5.65
C GLU A 53 -6.91 -16.95 -7.04
N ALA A 54 -6.12 -15.89 -7.15
CA ALA A 54 -5.84 -15.24 -8.44
C ALA A 54 -5.25 -16.22 -9.48
N ARG A 55 -4.39 -17.14 -9.04
CA ARG A 55 -3.76 -18.17 -9.90
C ARG A 55 -4.74 -19.17 -10.53
N ARG A 56 -5.97 -19.25 -10.04
CA ARG A 56 -7.01 -20.12 -10.61
C ARG A 56 -7.73 -19.46 -11.80
N SER A 57 -7.52 -18.16 -12.01
CA SER A 57 -8.13 -17.41 -13.08
C SER A 57 -7.30 -17.47 -14.38
N ASP A 58 -7.93 -17.75 -15.50
CA ASP A 58 -7.36 -17.68 -16.86
C ASP A 58 -7.00 -16.23 -17.28
N ARG A 59 -7.56 -15.26 -16.57
CA ARG A 59 -7.28 -13.83 -16.77
C ARG A 59 -6.08 -13.33 -15.95
N PHE A 60 -5.47 -14.17 -15.13
CA PHE A 60 -4.32 -13.82 -14.30
C PHE A 60 -3.02 -14.34 -14.94
N THR A 61 -2.02 -13.47 -15.04
CA THR A 61 -0.66 -13.82 -15.46
C THR A 61 0.31 -13.35 -14.39
N LEU A 62 1.11 -14.27 -13.83
CA LEU A 62 2.18 -13.95 -12.90
C LEU A 62 3.52 -13.95 -13.62
N ILE A 63 4.26 -12.85 -13.49
CA ILE A 63 5.67 -12.73 -13.86
C ILE A 63 6.47 -12.58 -12.57
N GLU A 64 7.27 -13.58 -12.23
CA GLU A 64 8.22 -13.47 -11.13
C GLU A 64 9.44 -12.70 -11.61
N GLY A 65 9.72 -11.55 -11.01
CA GLY A 65 10.80 -10.67 -11.42
C GLY A 65 10.83 -9.34 -10.68
N ASP A 66 11.94 -8.65 -10.79
CA ASP A 66 12.21 -7.38 -10.13
C ASP A 66 11.91 -6.21 -11.08
N ILE A 67 11.35 -5.12 -10.57
CA ILE A 67 11.11 -3.88 -11.34
C ILE A 67 12.41 -3.19 -11.79
N ARG A 68 13.55 -3.55 -11.17
CA ARG A 68 14.89 -3.09 -11.54
C ARG A 68 15.50 -3.88 -12.69
N ASP A 69 14.88 -5.01 -13.08
CA ASP A 69 15.35 -5.87 -14.15
C ASP A 69 14.64 -5.54 -15.48
N PRO A 70 15.35 -4.97 -16.48
CA PRO A 70 14.78 -4.67 -17.78
C PRO A 70 14.21 -5.90 -18.50
N GLU A 71 14.79 -7.09 -18.31
CA GLU A 71 14.30 -8.31 -18.93
C GLU A 71 12.96 -8.76 -18.30
N ALA A 72 12.81 -8.61 -16.97
CA ALA A 72 11.53 -8.86 -16.32
C ALA A 72 10.44 -7.91 -16.84
N LEU A 73 10.74 -6.62 -16.98
CA LEU A 73 9.82 -5.66 -17.58
C LEU A 73 9.50 -6.00 -19.04
N ALA A 74 10.48 -6.40 -19.83
CA ALA A 74 10.25 -6.84 -21.20
C ALA A 74 9.29 -8.04 -21.26
N ARG A 75 9.46 -9.05 -20.39
CA ARG A 75 8.53 -10.20 -20.27
C ARG A 75 7.11 -9.77 -19.92
N VAL A 76 6.95 -8.78 -19.02
CA VAL A 76 5.64 -8.23 -18.65
C VAL A 76 4.91 -7.70 -19.88
N PHE A 77 5.55 -6.80 -20.63
CA PHE A 77 4.93 -6.15 -21.78
C PHE A 77 4.81 -7.04 -23.01
N ALA A 78 5.54 -8.16 -23.06
CA ALA A 78 5.38 -9.20 -24.08
C ALA A 78 4.24 -10.19 -23.75
N SER A 79 3.86 -10.34 -22.48
CA SER A 79 2.88 -11.33 -22.04
C SER A 79 1.46 -11.01 -22.49
N ARG A 80 1.05 -9.74 -22.39
CA ARG A 80 -0.26 -9.22 -22.81
C ARG A 80 -0.15 -7.72 -23.13
N PRO A 81 -1.03 -7.15 -23.99
CA PRO A 81 -1.18 -5.71 -24.13
C PRO A 81 -1.57 -5.09 -22.77
N ILE A 82 -0.76 -4.19 -22.26
CA ILE A 82 -1.01 -3.48 -20.99
C ILE A 82 -1.60 -2.10 -21.32
N SER A 83 -2.77 -1.81 -20.78
CA SER A 83 -3.42 -0.50 -20.93
C SER A 83 -3.36 0.37 -19.68
N ARG A 84 -3.34 -0.24 -18.49
CA ARG A 84 -3.32 0.48 -17.21
C ARG A 84 -2.30 -0.15 -16.26
N VAL A 85 -1.79 0.67 -15.34
CA VAL A 85 -0.76 0.24 -14.37
C VAL A 85 -1.18 0.68 -12.96
N PHE A 86 -1.09 -0.25 -12.00
CA PHE A 86 -1.00 0.06 -10.58
C PHE A 86 0.38 -0.31 -10.08
N HIS A 87 1.19 0.69 -9.79
CA HIS A 87 2.57 0.51 -9.34
C HIS A 87 2.66 0.56 -7.82
N ALA A 88 2.68 -0.62 -7.18
CA ALA A 88 2.83 -0.76 -5.74
C ALA A 88 4.15 -1.43 -5.32
N ALA A 89 4.92 -1.99 -6.26
CA ALA A 89 6.23 -2.56 -5.96
C ALA A 89 7.16 -1.52 -5.36
N ALA A 90 7.64 -1.77 -4.14
CA ALA A 90 8.53 -0.89 -3.40
C ALA A 90 9.10 -1.61 -2.18
N ARG A 91 10.26 -1.16 -1.69
CA ARG A 91 10.65 -1.39 -0.29
C ARG A 91 9.83 -0.45 0.58
N ALA A 92 9.06 -1.01 1.50
CA ALA A 92 8.17 -0.25 2.36
C ALA A 92 8.69 -0.22 3.80
N GLY A 93 8.18 0.72 4.60
CA GLY A 93 8.52 0.86 6.01
C GLY A 93 9.53 1.97 6.29
N VAL A 94 9.15 2.87 7.21
CA VAL A 94 9.97 4.01 7.63
C VAL A 94 11.23 3.53 8.36
N ARG A 95 11.07 2.69 9.37
CA ARG A 95 12.16 2.25 10.25
C ARG A 95 13.24 1.44 9.52
N PRO A 96 12.92 0.41 8.71
CA PRO A 96 13.94 -0.31 7.95
C PRO A 96 14.72 0.58 6.96
N SER A 97 14.08 1.64 6.44
CA SER A 97 14.75 2.56 5.52
C SER A 97 15.90 3.34 6.15
N LEU A 98 15.87 3.53 7.48
CA LEU A 98 16.97 4.20 8.20
C LEU A 98 18.25 3.36 8.19
N HIS A 99 18.11 2.03 8.07
CA HIS A 99 19.24 1.10 8.09
C HIS A 99 19.70 0.67 6.69
N MET A 100 18.84 0.79 5.67
CA MET A 100 19.12 0.33 4.30
C MET A 100 18.76 1.40 3.24
N PRO A 101 19.20 2.67 3.40
CA PRO A 101 18.72 3.76 2.55
C PRO A 101 19.01 3.55 1.06
N LEU A 102 20.17 2.98 0.70
CA LEU A 102 20.55 2.71 -0.68
C LEU A 102 19.61 1.70 -1.36
N LEU A 103 19.24 0.63 -0.65
CA LEU A 103 18.27 -0.34 -1.18
C LEU A 103 16.91 0.30 -1.44
N TYR A 104 16.48 1.23 -0.58
CA TYR A 104 15.24 1.97 -0.78
C TYR A 104 15.31 2.90 -2.00
N GLU A 105 16.44 3.56 -2.23
CA GLU A 105 16.67 4.36 -3.43
C GLU A 105 16.64 3.48 -4.68
N GLU A 106 17.42 2.41 -4.72
CA GLU A 106 17.48 1.50 -5.87
C GLU A 106 16.10 0.95 -6.26
N VAL A 107 15.32 0.46 -5.28
CA VAL A 107 14.02 -0.14 -5.57
C VAL A 107 12.98 0.93 -5.87
N ASN A 108 12.84 1.94 -5.00
CA ASN A 108 11.71 2.85 -5.06
C ASN A 108 11.90 3.97 -6.09
N VAL A 109 13.14 4.42 -6.33
CA VAL A 109 13.41 5.50 -7.29
C VAL A 109 13.82 4.92 -8.62
N ARG A 110 14.92 4.14 -8.66
CA ARG A 110 15.41 3.55 -9.91
C ARG A 110 14.40 2.57 -10.52
N GLY A 111 13.80 1.69 -9.69
CA GLY A 111 12.79 0.74 -10.19
C GLY A 111 11.55 1.44 -10.76
N THR A 112 11.06 2.51 -10.09
CA THR A 112 9.97 3.34 -10.61
C THR A 112 10.35 4.00 -11.93
N LEU A 113 11.56 4.55 -12.03
CA LEU A 113 12.05 5.19 -13.26
C LEU A 113 12.11 4.20 -14.41
N GLN A 114 12.63 2.98 -14.19
CA GLN A 114 12.69 1.94 -15.21
C GLN A 114 11.30 1.54 -15.71
N LEU A 115 10.33 1.40 -14.82
CA LEU A 115 8.95 1.10 -15.21
C LEU A 115 8.35 2.25 -16.05
N LEU A 116 8.55 3.51 -15.65
CA LEU A 116 8.08 4.68 -16.39
C LEU A 116 8.74 4.76 -17.77
N GLU A 117 10.04 4.46 -17.89
CA GLU A 117 10.77 4.41 -19.16
C GLU A 117 10.16 3.41 -20.14
N VAL A 118 9.75 2.23 -19.64
CA VAL A 118 9.06 1.25 -20.51
C VAL A 118 7.65 1.72 -20.84
N CYS A 119 6.94 2.35 -19.93
CA CYS A 119 5.56 2.79 -20.11
C CYS A 119 5.42 3.93 -21.15
N LYS A 120 6.43 4.81 -21.30
CA LYS A 120 6.31 6.03 -22.13
C LYS A 120 5.93 5.76 -23.59
N ASP A 121 6.35 4.61 -24.14
CA ASP A 121 6.13 4.24 -25.55
C ASP A 121 5.05 3.15 -25.72
N LYS A 122 4.27 2.83 -24.68
CA LYS A 122 3.32 1.71 -24.67
C LYS A 122 1.85 2.12 -24.74
N GLY A 123 1.55 3.42 -24.85
CA GLY A 123 0.17 3.89 -24.92
C GLY A 123 -0.63 3.62 -23.62
N ILE A 124 0.03 3.75 -22.48
CA ILE A 124 -0.60 3.56 -21.17
C ILE A 124 -1.70 4.62 -20.98
N GLN A 125 -2.92 4.16 -20.77
CA GLN A 125 -4.12 5.00 -20.61
C GLN A 125 -4.27 5.58 -19.20
N ASN A 126 -3.71 4.91 -18.19
CA ASN A 126 -3.71 5.38 -16.81
C ASN A 126 -2.64 4.67 -15.97
N PHE A 127 -1.89 5.42 -15.19
CA PHE A 127 -0.84 4.93 -14.30
C PHE A 127 -1.10 5.41 -12.88
N ILE A 128 -1.29 4.49 -11.94
CA ILE A 128 -1.48 4.81 -10.53
C ILE A 128 -0.21 4.46 -9.77
N PHE A 129 0.40 5.48 -9.16
CA PHE A 129 1.57 5.32 -8.30
C PHE A 129 1.16 5.24 -6.83
N ALA A 130 1.51 4.14 -6.16
CA ALA A 130 1.31 3.99 -4.73
C ALA A 130 2.35 4.83 -3.96
N SER A 131 2.00 6.07 -3.66
CA SER A 131 2.73 6.95 -2.76
C SER A 131 2.34 6.68 -1.30
N SER A 132 2.70 7.56 -0.37
CA SER A 132 2.51 7.37 1.07
C SER A 132 2.27 8.69 1.77
N SER A 133 1.45 8.69 2.82
CA SER A 133 1.32 9.82 3.76
C SER A 133 2.64 10.20 4.45
N SER A 134 3.63 9.30 4.45
CA SER A 134 4.96 9.59 5.00
C SER A 134 5.67 10.76 4.31
N VAL A 135 5.27 11.13 3.08
CA VAL A 135 5.83 12.28 2.35
C VAL A 135 5.56 13.62 3.06
N TYR A 136 4.50 13.69 3.87
CA TYR A 136 4.21 14.87 4.68
C TYR A 136 5.25 15.07 5.80
N GLY A 137 5.78 13.97 6.34
CA GLY A 137 6.87 13.97 7.33
C GLY A 137 6.56 14.85 8.54
N ALA A 138 7.38 15.87 8.77
CA ALA A 138 7.27 16.81 9.87
C ALA A 138 6.33 17.99 9.58
N CYS A 139 5.34 17.84 8.69
CA CYS A 139 4.34 18.88 8.47
C CYS A 139 3.49 19.09 9.74
N GLU A 140 3.37 20.33 10.16
CA GLU A 140 2.61 20.71 11.39
C GLU A 140 1.12 20.95 11.10
N ARG A 141 0.76 21.24 9.84
CA ARG A 141 -0.62 21.51 9.45
C ARG A 141 -1.40 20.21 9.28
N ILE A 142 -2.48 20.08 10.01
CA ILE A 142 -3.42 18.96 9.93
C ILE A 142 -4.85 19.48 9.73
N PRO A 143 -5.74 18.76 9.00
CA PRO A 143 -5.43 17.54 8.24
C PRO A 143 -4.44 17.79 7.09
N PHE A 144 -3.65 16.77 6.70
CA PHE A 144 -2.71 16.83 5.60
C PHE A 144 -3.43 17.00 4.27
N ARG A 145 -3.05 18.00 3.49
CA ARG A 145 -3.62 18.33 2.18
C ARG A 145 -2.62 18.13 1.06
N GLU A 146 -3.11 17.73 -0.09
CA GLU A 146 -2.27 17.57 -1.29
C GLU A 146 -1.71 18.90 -1.81
N SER A 147 -2.34 20.02 -1.45
CA SER A 147 -1.86 21.38 -1.75
C SER A 147 -0.70 21.85 -0.88
N GLU A 148 -0.26 21.04 0.11
CA GLU A 148 0.91 21.37 0.93
C GLU A 148 2.16 21.43 0.05
N SER A 149 2.79 22.60 -0.04
CA SER A 149 3.95 22.84 -0.89
C SER A 149 5.27 22.51 -0.21
N GLU A 150 5.32 22.54 1.13
CA GLU A 150 6.51 22.26 1.92
C GLU A 150 6.43 20.87 2.54
N LEU A 151 6.60 19.84 1.71
CA LEU A 151 6.72 18.47 2.21
C LEU A 151 8.09 18.28 2.88
N LYS A 152 8.07 17.73 4.10
CA LYS A 152 9.28 17.55 4.95
C LYS A 152 9.50 16.09 5.30
N PRO A 153 9.87 15.23 4.33
CA PRO A 153 10.11 13.80 4.60
C PRO A 153 11.21 13.63 5.66
N ILE A 154 10.96 12.78 6.65
CA ILE A 154 11.88 12.52 7.78
C ILE A 154 12.46 11.11 7.76
N SER A 155 12.38 10.43 6.63
CA SER A 155 12.99 9.12 6.43
C SER A 155 13.38 8.90 4.97
N PRO A 156 14.37 8.02 4.68
CA PRO A 156 14.69 7.64 3.31
C PRO A 156 13.48 7.08 2.55
N TYR A 157 12.63 6.27 3.18
CA TYR A 157 11.39 5.79 2.58
C TYR A 157 10.49 6.93 2.10
N ALA A 158 10.23 7.91 2.97
CA ALA A 158 9.40 9.07 2.63
C ALA A 158 10.03 9.88 1.48
N ALA A 159 11.35 10.12 1.53
CA ALA A 159 12.08 10.82 0.48
C ALA A 159 11.99 10.09 -0.87
N THR A 160 12.14 8.75 -0.89
CA THR A 160 12.03 7.96 -2.13
C THR A 160 10.60 7.95 -2.69
N LYS A 161 9.57 7.96 -1.84
CA LYS A 161 8.17 8.08 -2.31
C LYS A 161 7.89 9.46 -2.92
N LEU A 162 8.39 10.53 -2.30
CA LEU A 162 8.30 11.88 -2.84
C LEU A 162 9.05 12.02 -4.17
N ALA A 163 10.26 11.45 -4.28
CA ALA A 163 11.00 11.38 -5.54
C ALA A 163 10.19 10.67 -6.64
N GLY A 164 9.51 9.56 -6.29
CA GLY A 164 8.60 8.87 -7.22
C GLY A 164 7.45 9.75 -7.71
N GLU A 165 6.82 10.57 -6.84
CA GLU A 165 5.80 11.54 -7.26
C GLU A 165 6.35 12.57 -8.26
N HIS A 166 7.58 13.07 -8.04
CA HIS A 166 8.22 14.01 -8.97
C HIS A 166 8.56 13.35 -10.31
N LEU A 167 9.05 12.11 -10.31
CA LEU A 167 9.26 11.35 -11.55
C LEU A 167 7.93 11.15 -12.30
N CYS A 168 6.87 10.75 -11.62
CA CYS A 168 5.54 10.62 -12.20
C CYS A 168 5.06 11.93 -12.83
N ARG A 169 5.19 13.07 -12.14
CA ARG A 169 4.85 14.39 -12.67
C ARG A 169 5.63 14.71 -13.94
N THR A 170 6.94 14.41 -13.94
CA THR A 170 7.82 14.66 -15.09
C THR A 170 7.38 13.84 -16.30
N TYR A 171 7.09 12.55 -16.11
CA TYR A 171 6.67 11.65 -17.20
C TYR A 171 5.27 11.98 -17.72
N ALA A 172 4.37 12.41 -16.86
CA ALA A 172 3.05 12.91 -17.28
C ALA A 172 3.21 14.15 -18.18
N ALA A 173 4.06 15.11 -17.79
CA ALA A 173 4.28 16.34 -18.55
C ALA A 173 5.02 16.11 -19.88
N LEU A 174 6.04 15.24 -19.90
CA LEU A 174 6.89 15.03 -21.09
C LEU A 174 6.27 14.07 -22.10
N TYR A 175 5.59 13.03 -21.63
CA TYR A 175 5.13 11.92 -22.48
C TYR A 175 3.60 11.78 -22.52
N GLY A 176 2.87 12.64 -21.80
CA GLY A 176 1.41 12.64 -21.81
C GLY A 176 0.77 11.40 -21.17
N ILE A 177 1.51 10.65 -20.34
CA ILE A 177 0.95 9.51 -19.61
C ILE A 177 0.01 10.06 -18.53
N PRO A 178 -1.29 9.69 -18.50
CA PRO A 178 -2.15 10.04 -17.37
C PRO A 178 -1.67 9.35 -16.10
N ILE A 179 -1.32 10.12 -15.06
CA ILE A 179 -0.76 9.57 -13.81
C ILE A 179 -1.50 10.14 -12.60
N THR A 180 -1.91 9.26 -11.69
CA THR A 180 -2.39 9.64 -10.37
C THR A 180 -1.52 9.02 -9.28
N CYS A 181 -0.90 9.87 -8.44
CA CYS A 181 -0.18 9.43 -7.25
C CYS A 181 -1.17 9.34 -6.08
N VAL A 182 -1.36 8.15 -5.50
CA VAL A 182 -2.23 7.96 -4.35
C VAL A 182 -1.39 7.90 -3.07
N ARG A 183 -1.53 8.91 -2.20
CA ARG A 183 -0.89 8.94 -0.88
C ARG A 183 -1.72 8.11 0.08
N LEU A 184 -1.32 6.84 0.24
CA LEU A 184 -1.97 5.92 1.16
C LEU A 184 -1.62 6.28 2.61
N PHE A 185 -2.65 6.37 3.45
CA PHE A 185 -2.49 6.50 4.89
C PHE A 185 -2.29 5.13 5.52
N THR A 186 -2.44 4.98 6.84
CA THR A 186 -2.10 3.71 7.49
C THR A 186 -3.11 2.63 7.14
N VAL A 187 -2.87 1.92 6.03
CA VAL A 187 -3.75 0.83 5.58
C VAL A 187 -3.58 -0.38 6.49
N TYR A 188 -4.72 -0.99 6.90
CA TYR A 188 -4.77 -2.21 7.70
C TYR A 188 -5.87 -3.15 7.20
N GLY A 189 -5.81 -4.42 7.58
CA GLY A 189 -6.80 -5.43 7.18
C GLY A 189 -6.14 -6.77 6.85
N PRO A 190 -6.92 -7.75 6.39
CA PRO A 190 -6.44 -9.07 5.97
C PRO A 190 -5.19 -8.99 5.09
N ARG A 191 -4.27 -9.93 5.22
CA ARG A 191 -2.97 -9.98 4.51
C ARG A 191 -2.01 -8.82 4.87
N GLN A 192 -2.30 -8.00 5.89
CA GLN A 192 -1.36 -6.99 6.35
C GLN A 192 -0.02 -7.64 6.72
N ARG A 193 1.07 -6.93 6.42
CA ARG A 193 2.41 -7.44 6.68
C ARG A 193 2.66 -7.65 8.19
N PRO A 194 3.42 -8.69 8.59
CA PRO A 194 3.59 -9.09 10.00
C PRO A 194 4.20 -8.02 10.91
N GLU A 195 5.06 -7.16 10.36
CA GLU A 195 5.74 -6.09 11.12
C GLU A 195 4.86 -4.85 11.37
N MET A 196 3.70 -4.75 10.72
CA MET A 196 2.80 -3.60 10.91
C MET A 196 2.01 -3.72 12.22
N ALA A 197 1.76 -2.56 12.85
CA ALA A 197 1.28 -2.48 14.22
C ALA A 197 0.07 -3.38 14.53
N ILE A 198 -1.01 -3.34 13.75
CA ILE A 198 -2.22 -4.12 14.04
C ILE A 198 -1.92 -5.62 13.93
N HIS A 199 -1.22 -6.07 12.89
CA HIS A 199 -0.85 -7.48 12.75
C HIS A 199 0.05 -7.93 13.91
N HIS A 200 1.10 -7.15 14.17
CA HIS A 200 2.06 -7.44 15.24
C HIS A 200 1.38 -7.52 16.61
N PHE A 201 0.48 -6.59 16.92
CA PHE A 201 -0.23 -6.55 18.20
C PHE A 201 -1.23 -7.70 18.34
N VAL A 202 -2.01 -7.98 17.29
CA VAL A 202 -2.94 -9.15 17.31
C VAL A 202 -2.17 -10.44 17.57
N ARG A 203 -1.03 -10.65 16.90
CA ARG A 203 -0.18 -11.82 17.14
C ARG A 203 0.30 -11.89 18.59
N LEU A 204 0.85 -10.81 19.12
CA LEU A 204 1.38 -10.77 20.49
C LEU A 204 0.29 -11.00 21.55
N VAL A 205 -0.90 -10.41 21.36
CA VAL A 205 -2.05 -10.61 22.27
C VAL A 205 -2.56 -12.06 22.20
N GLU A 206 -2.64 -12.65 21.01
CA GLU A 206 -3.00 -14.07 20.85
C GLU A 206 -2.02 -15.00 21.57
N GLU A 207 -0.72 -14.72 21.47
CA GLU A 207 0.36 -15.47 22.11
C GLU A 207 0.50 -15.19 23.61
N GLY A 208 -0.14 -14.12 24.14
CA GLY A 208 0.07 -13.65 25.52
C GLY A 208 1.46 -13.03 25.75
N SER A 209 2.13 -12.62 24.68
CA SER A 209 3.44 -11.98 24.68
C SER A 209 3.34 -10.48 24.95
N PRO A 210 4.43 -9.81 25.45
CA PRO A 210 4.43 -8.37 25.66
C PRO A 210 4.23 -7.57 24.38
N VAL A 211 3.34 -6.57 24.43
CA VAL A 211 3.04 -5.64 23.33
C VAL A 211 3.89 -4.38 23.49
N PRO A 212 4.87 -4.12 22.62
CA PRO A 212 5.72 -2.94 22.72
C PRO A 212 4.94 -1.68 22.29
N VAL A 213 4.81 -0.72 23.19
CA VAL A 213 4.19 0.59 22.95
C VAL A 213 5.27 1.66 23.08
N PHE A 214 5.51 2.40 21.99
CA PHE A 214 6.52 3.44 21.93
C PHE A 214 5.93 4.79 22.34
N GLY A 215 6.62 5.50 23.23
CA GLY A 215 6.13 6.74 23.84
C GLY A 215 5.07 6.45 24.91
N ASP A 216 4.08 7.31 25.03
CA ASP A 216 2.97 7.24 26.00
C ASP A 216 1.69 6.62 25.43
N GLY A 217 1.73 6.15 24.18
CA GLY A 217 0.56 5.59 23.48
C GLY A 217 -0.42 6.62 22.93
N SER A 218 -0.15 7.92 23.05
CA SER A 218 -0.99 9.01 22.53
C SER A 218 -0.86 9.23 21.02
N ALA A 219 0.06 8.53 20.34
CA ALA A 219 0.24 8.64 18.91
C ALA A 219 -1.07 8.33 18.17
N ARG A 220 -1.46 9.21 17.23
CA ARG A 220 -2.70 9.11 16.47
C ARG A 220 -2.45 8.81 15.00
N ARG A 221 -3.23 7.91 14.44
CA ARG A 221 -3.13 7.55 13.01
C ARG A 221 -4.50 7.54 12.37
N ASP A 222 -4.53 7.95 11.11
CA ASP A 222 -5.63 7.70 10.19
C ASP A 222 -5.48 6.26 9.67
N PHE A 223 -6.28 5.35 10.25
CA PHE A 223 -6.28 3.93 9.89
C PHE A 223 -7.33 3.66 8.82
N THR A 224 -6.87 3.27 7.64
CA THR A 224 -7.72 3.00 6.47
C THR A 224 -7.87 1.50 6.26
N TYR A 225 -9.09 0.98 6.27
CA TYR A 225 -9.31 -0.44 5.98
C TYR A 225 -8.95 -0.77 4.53
N VAL A 226 -8.38 -1.96 4.31
CA VAL A 226 -7.82 -2.31 2.99
C VAL A 226 -8.83 -2.25 1.86
N ASP A 227 -10.08 -2.65 2.09
CA ASP A 227 -11.13 -2.61 1.06
C ASP A 227 -11.47 -1.17 0.66
N ASP A 228 -11.48 -0.23 1.61
CA ASP A 228 -11.66 1.20 1.32
C ASP A 228 -10.49 1.76 0.52
N ALA A 229 -9.25 1.41 0.89
CA ALA A 229 -8.06 1.81 0.13
C ALA A 229 -8.09 1.26 -1.31
N VAL A 230 -8.46 -0.01 -1.48
CA VAL A 230 -8.63 -0.66 -2.79
C VAL A 230 -9.72 0.02 -3.60
N ALA A 231 -10.86 0.35 -3.00
CA ALA A 231 -11.93 1.09 -3.68
C ALA A 231 -11.43 2.43 -4.23
N GLY A 232 -10.63 3.18 -3.45
CA GLY A 232 -10.00 4.43 -3.89
C GLY A 232 -9.00 4.22 -5.04
N ILE A 233 -8.16 3.19 -4.97
CA ILE A 233 -7.20 2.82 -6.03
C ILE A 233 -7.94 2.46 -7.33
N LEU A 234 -8.99 1.65 -7.25
CA LEU A 234 -9.78 1.27 -8.43
C LEU A 234 -10.53 2.47 -9.01
N ALA A 235 -11.07 3.36 -8.17
CA ALA A 235 -11.69 4.59 -8.64
C ALA A 235 -10.68 5.50 -9.37
N ALA A 236 -9.43 5.56 -8.91
CA ALA A 236 -8.36 6.26 -9.60
C ALA A 236 -7.99 5.59 -10.93
N LEU A 237 -7.93 4.24 -10.98
CA LEU A 237 -7.69 3.48 -12.23
C LEU A 237 -8.80 3.70 -13.28
N ASP A 238 -10.05 3.92 -12.84
CA ASP A 238 -11.20 4.11 -13.71
C ASP A 238 -11.34 5.58 -14.20
N ARG A 239 -10.65 6.53 -13.57
CA ARG A 239 -10.74 7.97 -13.86
C ARG A 239 -9.34 8.56 -14.12
N PRO A 240 -8.85 8.49 -15.38
CA PRO A 240 -7.55 9.03 -15.72
C PRO A 240 -7.54 10.56 -15.61
N HIS A 241 -6.48 11.10 -15.04
CA HIS A 241 -6.18 12.53 -14.96
C HIS A 241 -4.78 12.77 -15.56
N ALA A 242 -4.58 13.92 -16.21
CA ALA A 242 -3.28 14.25 -16.80
C ALA A 242 -2.15 14.09 -15.76
N PHE A 243 -2.31 14.70 -14.59
CA PHE A 243 -1.49 14.44 -13.42
C PHE A 243 -2.23 14.87 -12.16
N GLU A 244 -2.35 13.96 -11.20
CA GLU A 244 -2.95 14.25 -9.90
C GLU A 244 -2.21 13.60 -8.74
N VAL A 245 -2.30 14.22 -7.56
CA VAL A 245 -1.92 13.62 -6.27
C VAL A 245 -3.16 13.62 -5.40
N VAL A 246 -3.48 12.46 -4.77
CA VAL A 246 -4.72 12.28 -4.02
C VAL A 246 -4.44 11.50 -2.73
N ASN A 247 -4.96 11.98 -1.61
CA ASN A 247 -4.92 11.28 -0.33
C ASN A 247 -5.99 10.17 -0.27
N LEU A 248 -5.60 8.97 0.14
CA LEU A 248 -6.52 7.89 0.47
C LEU A 248 -6.37 7.54 1.96
N GLY A 249 -7.25 8.10 2.75
CA GLY A 249 -7.41 7.94 4.20
C GLY A 249 -8.90 7.83 4.54
N VAL A 250 -9.26 7.91 5.81
CA VAL A 250 -10.66 7.95 6.27
C VAL A 250 -11.05 9.30 6.87
N SER A 251 -10.12 10.24 6.93
CA SER A 251 -10.30 11.55 7.60
C SER A 251 -10.79 11.41 9.04
N HIS A 252 -10.27 10.40 9.72
CA HIS A 252 -10.52 10.13 11.14
C HIS A 252 -9.27 9.56 11.79
N VAL A 253 -8.90 10.09 12.96
CA VAL A 253 -7.70 9.66 13.69
C VAL A 253 -8.09 8.83 14.91
N VAL A 254 -7.32 7.77 15.16
CA VAL A 254 -7.49 6.89 16.31
C VAL A 254 -6.18 6.82 17.07
N GLU A 255 -6.27 6.90 18.40
CA GLU A 255 -5.13 6.75 19.30
C GLU A 255 -4.67 5.29 19.37
N LEU A 256 -3.37 5.09 19.55
CA LEU A 256 -2.80 3.75 19.63
C LEU A 256 -3.40 2.94 20.80
N GLN A 257 -3.69 3.58 21.92
CA GLN A 257 -4.33 2.94 23.07
C GLN A 257 -5.73 2.42 22.74
N GLU A 258 -6.52 3.17 21.97
CA GLU A 258 -7.84 2.71 21.49
C GLU A 258 -7.72 1.51 20.54
N VAL A 259 -6.72 1.50 19.66
CA VAL A 259 -6.44 0.35 18.79
C VAL A 259 -6.13 -0.91 19.61
N ILE A 260 -5.30 -0.78 20.66
CA ILE A 260 -4.96 -1.90 21.54
C ILE A 260 -6.20 -2.42 22.26
N ARG A 261 -7.03 -1.53 22.82
CA ARG A 261 -8.28 -1.90 23.48
C ARG A 261 -9.23 -2.67 22.55
N LEU A 262 -9.38 -2.22 21.30
CA LEU A 262 -10.20 -2.91 20.30
C LEU A 262 -9.62 -4.28 19.92
N ILE A 263 -8.29 -4.44 19.93
CA ILE A 263 -7.63 -5.74 19.72
C ILE A 263 -7.91 -6.67 20.90
N GLU A 264 -7.79 -6.19 22.15
CA GLU A 264 -8.13 -6.96 23.35
C GLU A 264 -9.57 -7.49 23.31
N GLU A 265 -10.52 -6.63 22.96
CA GLU A 265 -11.93 -7.00 22.81
C GLU A 265 -12.14 -8.04 21.71
N ALA A 266 -11.51 -7.86 20.55
CA ALA A 266 -11.66 -8.77 19.41
C ALA A 266 -10.97 -10.12 19.63
N VAL A 267 -9.82 -10.12 20.31
CA VAL A 267 -9.07 -11.34 20.66
C VAL A 267 -9.69 -12.06 21.88
N GLY A 268 -10.28 -11.29 22.80
CA GLY A 268 -10.82 -11.80 24.07
C GLY A 268 -9.74 -12.02 25.14
N LYS A 269 -8.58 -11.38 25.03
CA LYS A 269 -7.46 -11.47 25.96
C LYS A 269 -6.88 -10.07 26.24
N PRO A 270 -6.42 -9.79 27.48
CA PRO A 270 -5.76 -8.53 27.79
C PRO A 270 -4.37 -8.47 27.17
N ALA A 271 -3.96 -7.28 26.71
CA ALA A 271 -2.60 -7.00 26.24
C ALA A 271 -1.65 -6.78 27.43
N ARG A 272 -0.48 -7.36 27.36
CA ARG A 272 0.60 -7.10 28.31
C ARG A 272 1.47 -5.97 27.76
N ILE A 273 1.19 -4.70 28.15
CA ILE A 273 1.89 -3.55 27.60
C ILE A 273 3.33 -3.47 28.12
N GLU A 274 4.28 -3.30 27.19
CA GLU A 274 5.67 -2.98 27.44
C GLU A 274 5.99 -1.58 26.89
N TRP A 275 6.13 -0.61 27.77
CA TRP A 275 6.43 0.78 27.38
C TRP A 275 7.88 0.91 26.93
N ARG A 276 8.09 1.57 25.79
CA ARG A 276 9.42 1.79 25.19
C ARG A 276 9.58 3.27 24.80
N PRO A 277 10.83 3.81 24.79
CA PRO A 277 11.11 5.17 24.32
C PRO A 277 10.62 5.38 22.87
N LEU A 278 10.28 6.63 22.54
CA LEU A 278 9.96 7.04 21.17
C LEU A 278 11.08 6.67 20.21
N GLN A 279 10.72 6.31 18.98
CA GLN A 279 11.69 5.94 17.94
C GLN A 279 11.85 7.06 16.91
N ALA A 280 13.06 7.14 16.33
CA ALA A 280 13.34 8.06 15.24
C ALA A 280 12.44 7.78 14.02
N GLY A 281 11.96 8.84 13.38
CA GLY A 281 11.09 8.75 12.21
C GLY A 281 9.59 8.59 12.52
N ASP A 282 9.21 8.45 13.79
CA ASP A 282 7.79 8.45 14.19
C ASP A 282 7.25 9.88 14.26
N VAL A 283 6.07 10.10 13.70
CA VAL A 283 5.31 11.36 13.81
C VAL A 283 4.18 11.22 14.83
N PRO A 284 3.81 12.29 15.55
CA PRO A 284 2.76 12.21 16.58
C PRO A 284 1.38 11.94 16.00
N VAL A 285 1.12 12.42 14.77
CA VAL A 285 -0.19 12.28 14.13
C VAL A 285 -0.05 12.13 12.61
N THR A 286 -0.90 11.29 12.01
CA THR A 286 -1.20 11.32 10.56
C THR A 286 -2.70 11.46 10.39
N PHE A 287 -3.15 12.47 9.63
CA PHE A 287 -4.55 12.83 9.47
C PHE A 287 -4.80 13.32 8.04
N ALA A 288 -5.60 12.60 7.27
CA ALA A 288 -5.90 12.91 5.87
C ALA A 288 -7.00 13.98 5.73
N ASP A 289 -6.80 14.97 4.87
CA ASP A 289 -7.90 15.60 4.17
C ASP A 289 -8.21 14.75 2.93
N ILE A 290 -9.43 14.23 2.80
CA ILE A 290 -9.87 13.40 1.68
C ILE A 290 -10.82 14.12 0.73
N GLY A 291 -11.01 15.43 0.90
CA GLY A 291 -11.94 16.24 0.10
C GLY A 291 -11.67 16.12 -1.40
N LYS A 292 -10.39 16.08 -1.80
CA LYS A 292 -9.99 15.88 -3.19
C LYS A 292 -10.33 14.48 -3.70
N ALA A 293 -10.12 13.44 -2.91
CA ALA A 293 -10.50 12.07 -3.27
C ALA A 293 -12.02 11.93 -3.46
N ILE A 294 -12.81 12.55 -2.59
CA ILE A 294 -14.28 12.57 -2.73
C ILE A 294 -14.68 13.25 -4.04
N SER A 295 -14.14 14.44 -4.32
CA SER A 295 -14.55 15.22 -5.49
C SER A 295 -14.12 14.62 -6.82
N LEU A 296 -12.87 14.14 -6.93
CA LEU A 296 -12.32 13.61 -8.19
C LEU A 296 -12.66 12.15 -8.43
N LEU A 297 -12.66 11.33 -7.36
CA LEU A 297 -12.77 9.88 -7.48
C LEU A 297 -14.13 9.34 -7.01
N GLY A 298 -14.94 10.16 -6.34
CA GLY A 298 -16.13 9.66 -5.64
C GLY A 298 -15.78 8.72 -4.48
N TYR A 299 -14.59 8.91 -3.89
CA TYR A 299 -14.09 8.09 -2.79
C TYR A 299 -14.97 8.25 -1.55
N ALA A 300 -15.41 7.14 -0.98
CA ALA A 300 -16.26 7.13 0.20
C ALA A 300 -15.88 5.95 1.10
N PRO A 301 -14.85 6.11 1.96
CA PRO A 301 -14.48 5.06 2.90
C PRO A 301 -15.61 4.80 3.89
N ARG A 302 -15.86 3.54 4.24
CA ARG A 302 -17.03 3.12 5.03
C ARG A 302 -16.68 2.31 6.26
N THR A 303 -15.51 1.65 6.26
CA THR A 303 -15.15 0.71 7.31
C THR A 303 -14.50 1.43 8.48
N THR A 304 -15.16 1.41 9.63
CA THR A 304 -14.59 1.96 10.86
C THR A 304 -13.53 1.03 11.45
N ILE A 305 -12.64 1.57 12.29
CA ILE A 305 -11.62 0.76 12.98
C ILE A 305 -12.28 -0.31 13.88
N LYS A 306 -13.47 -0.02 14.45
CA LYS A 306 -14.25 -0.93 15.28
C LYS A 306 -14.77 -2.14 14.50
N GLU A 307 -15.02 -2.01 13.22
CA GLU A 307 -15.43 -3.10 12.32
C GLU A 307 -14.23 -3.84 11.72
N GLY A 308 -13.20 -3.08 11.36
CA GLY A 308 -12.02 -3.61 10.67
C GLY A 308 -11.12 -4.48 11.57
N ILE A 309 -10.94 -4.13 12.86
CA ILE A 309 -10.11 -4.94 13.77
C ILE A 309 -10.72 -6.34 13.99
N PRO A 310 -12.01 -6.51 14.32
CA PRO A 310 -12.60 -7.85 14.39
C PRO A 310 -12.51 -8.63 13.08
N ALA A 311 -12.66 -7.97 11.92
CA ALA A 311 -12.48 -8.60 10.61
C ALA A 311 -11.04 -9.11 10.42
N PHE A 312 -10.04 -8.30 10.83
CA PHE A 312 -8.64 -8.70 10.81
C PHE A 312 -8.37 -9.91 11.73
N VAL A 313 -8.87 -9.91 12.97
CA VAL A 313 -8.68 -11.02 13.93
C VAL A 313 -9.30 -12.32 13.40
N ARG A 314 -10.49 -12.26 12.80
CA ARG A 314 -11.09 -13.46 12.17
C ARG A 314 -10.21 -14.02 11.06
N TRP A 315 -9.71 -13.13 10.17
CA TRP A 315 -8.78 -13.53 9.12
C TRP A 315 -7.50 -14.14 9.69
N TYR A 316 -6.89 -13.50 10.69
CA TYR A 316 -5.66 -13.97 11.34
C TYR A 316 -5.82 -15.40 11.89
N ARG A 317 -6.90 -15.64 12.62
CA ARG A 317 -7.20 -16.97 13.19
C ARG A 317 -7.45 -18.03 12.12
N SER A 318 -8.16 -17.69 11.03
CA SER A 318 -8.40 -18.62 9.93
C SER A 318 -7.11 -18.96 9.18
N ALA A 319 -6.23 -18.00 8.98
CA ALA A 319 -4.94 -18.19 8.32
C ALA A 319 -3.96 -19.02 9.18
N ALA A 320 -3.95 -18.83 10.50
CA ALA A 320 -3.16 -19.62 11.45
C ALA A 320 -3.67 -21.07 11.56
N GLY A 321 -5.00 -21.26 11.61
CA GLY A 321 -5.63 -22.59 11.72
C GLY A 321 -5.45 -23.49 10.48
N SER A 322 -5.17 -22.89 9.31
CA SER A 322 -4.89 -23.65 8.08
C SER A 322 -3.43 -24.10 7.94
N GLY A 323 -2.64 -24.07 9.02
CA GLY A 323 -1.21 -24.44 8.99
C GLY A 323 -0.33 -23.44 8.24
N GLY A 324 -0.87 -22.25 7.97
CA GLY A 324 -0.18 -21.19 7.27
C GLY A 324 0.72 -20.37 8.20
N VAL A 325 1.96 -20.14 7.79
CA VAL A 325 2.85 -19.17 8.43
C VAL A 325 2.19 -17.80 8.36
N VAL A 326 1.79 -17.25 9.52
CA VAL A 326 1.17 -15.92 9.65
C VAL A 326 2.19 -14.92 10.22
N SER A 327 3.40 -15.44 10.51
CA SER A 327 4.53 -14.68 11.08
C SER A 327 5.45 -14.12 10.00
#